data_34f8a802cd79be4ecbcaaccadfea2f0f
#
_entry.id   34f8a802cd79be4ecbcaaccadfea2f0f
#
_cell.length_a   1.000
_cell.length_b   1.000
_cell.length_c   1.000
_cell.angle_alpha   90.00
_cell.angle_beta   90.00
_cell.angle_gamma   90.00
#
_symmetry.space_group_name_H-M   'P 1'
#
loop_
_entity.id
_entity.type
_entity.pdbx_description
1 polymer ?
#
loop_
_entity_poly.entity_id
_entity_poly.type
_entity_poly.pdbx_seq_one_letter_code
_entity_poly.pdbx_strand_id
1 'polypeptide(L)'
;MKPIRTCIIVADGANARAYLNSGPGRGISELPAYTRNIDLKASRDIDADRPGRTFDSGGQGRHAMESPTDSQRHAKEEFARNLAQKINAAMVAGEFDRLVLIAAPATLGDLRKHLSKQSSDNIHGEISKDLTQASDKEILGQVGSVLAV
;
A
#
# COMPACT_ATOMS: atom_id res chain seq x y z
N MET A 1 3.17 -25.56 19.77
CA MET A 1 3.70 -24.69 18.72
C MET A 1 2.83 -23.45 18.59
N LYS A 2 3.46 -22.30 18.48
CA LYS A 2 2.73 -21.07 18.24
C LYS A 2 2.35 -20.99 16.76
N PRO A 3 1.12 -20.60 16.44
CA PRO A 3 0.77 -20.39 15.05
C PRO A 3 1.57 -19.21 14.47
N ILE A 4 1.88 -19.31 13.19
CA ILE A 4 2.56 -18.23 12.49
C ILE A 4 1.51 -17.17 12.12
N ARG A 5 1.75 -15.95 12.54
CA ARG A 5 0.85 -14.83 12.25
C ARG A 5 1.34 -14.11 11.01
N THR A 6 0.53 -14.12 9.98
CA THR A 6 0.86 -13.48 8.71
C THR A 6 -0.02 -12.25 8.53
N CYS A 7 0.61 -11.10 8.31
CA CYS A 7 -0.11 -9.88 7.95
C CYS A 7 -0.17 -9.79 6.44
N ILE A 8 -1.38 -9.70 5.90
CA ILE A 8 -1.63 -9.62 4.47
C ILE A 8 -2.02 -8.19 4.16
N ILE A 9 -1.18 -7.49 3.40
CA ILE A 9 -1.40 -6.09 3.03
C ILE A 9 -1.96 -6.04 1.62
N VAL A 10 -3.09 -5.36 1.45
CA VAL A 10 -3.72 -5.13 0.15
C VAL A 10 -3.72 -3.63 -0.08
N ALA A 11 -3.00 -3.15 -1.07
CA ALA A 11 -2.83 -1.71 -1.27
C ALA A 11 -2.76 -1.30 -2.73
N ASP A 12 -3.13 -0.06 -2.98
CA ASP A 12 -2.78 0.66 -4.19
C ASP A 12 -2.16 1.99 -3.75
N GLY A 13 -2.05 2.95 -4.64
CA GLY A 13 -1.41 4.22 -4.29
C GLY A 13 -2.25 5.13 -3.40
N ALA A 14 -3.49 4.76 -3.10
CA ALA A 14 -4.41 5.62 -2.36
C ALA A 14 -5.24 4.87 -1.33
N ASN A 15 -5.27 3.55 -1.37
CA ASN A 15 -6.11 2.73 -0.50
C ASN A 15 -5.30 1.58 0.07
N ALA A 16 -5.57 1.23 1.32
CA ALA A 16 -4.94 0.08 1.97
C ALA A 16 -5.94 -0.64 2.85
N ARG A 17 -5.79 -1.95 2.88
CA ARG A 17 -6.47 -2.84 3.82
C ARG A 17 -5.47 -3.89 4.27
N ALA A 18 -5.71 -4.48 5.41
CA ALA A 18 -4.85 -5.56 5.88
C ALA A 18 -5.69 -6.64 6.56
N TYR A 19 -5.15 -7.84 6.54
CA TYR A 19 -5.78 -9.02 7.12
C TYR A 19 -4.76 -9.82 7.91
N LEU A 20 -5.24 -10.56 8.88
CA LEU A 20 -4.42 -11.48 9.66
C LEU A 20 -4.80 -12.91 9.32
N ASN A 21 -3.81 -13.74 9.07
CA ASN A 21 -3.95 -15.19 9.05
C ASN A 21 -3.14 -15.76 10.21
N SER A 22 -3.77 -16.57 11.02
CA SER A 22 -3.15 -17.15 12.23
C SER A 22 -2.78 -18.63 12.05
N GLY A 23 -2.66 -19.07 10.82
CA GLY A 23 -2.23 -20.42 10.50
C GLY A 23 -3.12 -21.09 9.46
N PRO A 24 -2.71 -22.26 8.95
CA PRO A 24 -3.50 -22.98 7.96
C PRO A 24 -4.91 -23.30 8.46
N GLY A 25 -5.88 -23.15 7.58
CA GLY A 25 -7.28 -23.41 7.91
C GLY A 25 -7.98 -22.34 8.73
N ARG A 26 -7.28 -21.25 9.07
CA ARG A 26 -7.83 -20.19 9.88
C ARG A 26 -8.46 -19.06 9.07
N GLY A 27 -8.28 -19.06 7.75
CA GLY A 27 -8.78 -18.00 6.89
C GLY A 27 -8.09 -16.67 7.15
N ILE A 28 -8.81 -15.58 6.87
CA ILE A 28 -8.29 -14.23 7.10
C ILE A 28 -9.29 -13.42 7.89
N SER A 29 -8.79 -12.51 8.73
CA SER A 29 -9.63 -11.56 9.46
C SER A 29 -9.08 -10.16 9.23
N GLU A 30 -9.96 -9.21 9.00
CA GLU A 30 -9.57 -7.85 8.72
C GLU A 30 -8.90 -7.19 9.91
N LEU A 31 -7.90 -6.36 9.62
CA LEU A 31 -7.21 -5.52 10.61
C LEU A 31 -7.62 -4.08 10.36
N PRO A 32 -8.69 -3.58 11.00
CA PRO A 32 -9.21 -2.24 10.69
C PRO A 32 -8.21 -1.11 10.91
N ALA A 33 -7.25 -1.30 11.79
CA ALA A 33 -6.23 -0.30 12.07
C ALA A 33 -5.38 0.06 10.83
N TYR A 34 -5.36 -0.81 9.82
CA TYR A 34 -4.59 -0.59 8.60
C TYR A 34 -5.42 -0.03 7.46
N THR A 35 -6.74 0.07 7.62
CA THR A 35 -7.61 0.62 6.60
C THR A 35 -7.34 2.11 6.46
N ARG A 36 -6.98 2.53 5.26
CA ARG A 36 -6.68 3.92 4.99
C ARG A 36 -6.98 4.25 3.54
N ASN A 37 -7.50 5.45 3.34
CA ASN A 37 -7.77 5.97 2.00
C ASN A 37 -7.31 7.41 1.94
N ILE A 38 -6.74 7.81 0.82
CA ILE A 38 -6.43 9.21 0.57
C ILE A 38 -7.13 9.66 -0.70
N ASP A 39 -7.34 10.96 -0.81
CA ASP A 39 -8.01 11.55 -1.96
C ASP A 39 -6.97 12.14 -2.92
N LEU A 40 -6.67 11.39 -3.98
CA LEU A 40 -5.73 11.85 -5.00
C LEU A 40 -6.28 13.05 -5.78
N LYS A 41 -7.60 13.19 -5.83
CA LYS A 41 -8.22 14.32 -6.48
C LYS A 41 -7.94 15.61 -5.71
N ALA A 42 -7.99 15.56 -4.39
CA ALA A 42 -7.67 16.71 -3.55
C ALA A 42 -6.23 17.16 -3.78
N SER A 43 -5.29 16.25 -3.90
CA SER A 43 -3.91 16.56 -4.22
C SER A 43 -3.79 17.30 -5.54
N ARG A 44 -4.49 16.82 -6.55
CA ARG A 44 -4.47 17.46 -7.86
C ARG A 44 -5.10 18.84 -7.82
N ASP A 45 -6.19 19.00 -7.08
CA ASP A 45 -6.86 20.28 -6.95
C ASP A 45 -5.98 21.31 -6.25
N ILE A 46 -5.26 20.88 -5.22
CA ILE A 46 -4.31 21.75 -4.52
C ILE A 46 -3.24 22.24 -5.48
N ASP A 47 -2.70 21.38 -6.32
CA ASP A 47 -1.72 21.78 -7.32
C ASP A 47 -2.30 22.75 -8.34
N ALA A 48 -3.53 22.52 -8.77
CA ALA A 48 -4.18 23.39 -9.74
C ALA A 48 -4.35 24.81 -9.21
N ASP A 49 -4.48 24.96 -7.91
CA ASP A 49 -4.69 26.26 -7.26
C ASP A 49 -3.40 26.98 -6.89
N ARG A 50 -2.25 26.37 -7.14
CA ARG A 50 -0.98 27.02 -6.85
C ARG A 50 -0.78 28.26 -7.72
N PRO A 51 -0.36 29.38 -7.13
CA PRO A 51 -0.18 30.61 -7.90
C PRO A 51 0.77 30.46 -9.08
N GLY A 52 1.85 29.74 -8.92
CA GLY A 52 2.83 29.58 -10.00
C GLY A 52 2.28 28.89 -11.24
N ARG A 53 1.28 28.07 -11.11
CA ARG A 53 0.69 27.40 -12.25
C ARG A 53 -0.02 28.35 -13.19
N THR A 54 -0.62 29.37 -12.65
CA THR A 54 -1.39 30.33 -13.42
C THR A 54 -0.51 31.05 -14.45
N PHE A 55 0.67 31.39 -14.07
CA PHE A 55 1.60 32.08 -14.95
C PHE A 55 2.18 31.16 -15.98
N ASP A 56 2.42 29.93 -15.60
CA ASP A 56 3.04 28.96 -16.47
C ASP A 56 2.18 28.65 -17.69
N SER A 57 0.89 28.74 -17.53
CA SER A 57 -0.03 28.44 -18.61
C SER A 57 0.17 29.33 -19.83
N GLY A 58 0.70 30.51 -19.62
CA GLY A 58 0.85 31.46 -20.70
C GLY A 58 1.92 31.14 -21.70
N GLY A 59 2.95 30.45 -21.32
CA GLY A 59 4.04 30.24 -22.25
C GLY A 59 4.79 28.96 -22.09
N GLN A 60 4.55 28.32 -21.00
CA GLN A 60 5.40 27.20 -20.63
C GLN A 60 4.53 25.98 -20.36
N GLY A 61 3.98 25.42 -21.39
CA GLY A 61 3.08 24.28 -21.26
C GLY A 61 3.64 23.14 -20.40
N ARG A 62 4.93 23.00 -20.39
CA ARG A 62 5.56 21.95 -19.57
C ARG A 62 5.25 22.08 -18.10
N HIS A 63 5.05 23.28 -17.60
CA HIS A 63 4.72 23.49 -16.20
C HIS A 63 3.34 22.95 -15.86
N ALA A 64 2.42 23.16 -16.76
CA ALA A 64 1.06 22.65 -16.58
C ALA A 64 1.04 21.13 -16.62
N MET A 65 1.94 20.52 -17.38
CA MET A 65 2.00 19.08 -17.51
C MET A 65 2.52 18.41 -16.26
N GLU A 66 3.42 19.05 -15.55
CA GLU A 66 4.11 18.40 -14.45
C GLU A 66 3.29 18.28 -13.19
N SER A 67 2.74 19.41 -12.73
CA SER A 67 2.30 19.50 -11.35
C SER A 67 1.23 18.51 -10.93
N PRO A 68 0.12 18.31 -11.63
CA PRO A 68 -0.89 17.37 -11.14
C PRO A 68 -0.39 15.94 -11.09
N THR A 69 0.40 15.53 -12.09
CA THR A 69 0.95 14.17 -12.16
C THR A 69 1.99 13.97 -11.07
N ASP A 70 2.87 14.95 -10.89
CA ASP A 70 3.91 14.87 -9.86
C ASP A 70 3.32 14.87 -8.48
N SER A 71 2.29 15.67 -8.25
CA SER A 71 1.61 15.72 -6.96
C SER A 71 0.94 14.38 -6.65
N GLN A 72 0.28 13.78 -7.62
CA GLN A 72 -0.32 12.47 -7.43
C GLN A 72 0.73 11.40 -7.19
N ARG A 73 1.83 11.43 -7.93
CA ARG A 73 2.92 10.48 -7.75
C ARG A 73 3.53 10.62 -6.35
N HIS A 74 3.75 11.87 -5.94
CA HIS A 74 4.26 12.16 -4.61
C HIS A 74 3.31 11.67 -3.51
N ALA A 75 2.01 11.90 -3.68
CA ALA A 75 1.00 11.46 -2.72
C ALA A 75 0.98 9.94 -2.60
N LYS A 76 1.10 9.22 -3.71
CA LYS A 76 1.15 7.76 -3.72
C LYS A 76 2.40 7.23 -3.00
N GLU A 77 3.53 7.85 -3.25
CA GLU A 77 4.78 7.45 -2.61
C GLU A 77 4.73 7.72 -1.11
N GLU A 78 4.20 8.86 -0.72
CA GLU A 78 4.00 9.22 0.68
C GLU A 78 3.06 8.24 1.38
N PHE A 79 1.99 7.85 0.70
CA PHE A 79 1.04 6.87 1.21
C PHE A 79 1.73 5.53 1.47
N ALA A 80 2.52 5.06 0.51
CA ALA A 80 3.27 3.81 0.64
C ALA A 80 4.31 3.90 1.75
N ARG A 81 4.97 5.03 1.88
CA ARG A 81 5.94 5.25 2.95
C ARG A 81 5.29 5.16 4.32
N ASN A 82 4.16 5.83 4.50
CA ASN A 82 3.44 5.79 5.77
C ASN A 82 2.95 4.38 6.11
N LEU A 83 2.47 3.66 5.12
CA LEU A 83 2.05 2.28 5.31
C LEU A 83 3.23 1.39 5.70
N ALA A 84 4.35 1.55 5.01
CA ALA A 84 5.56 0.77 5.30
C ALA A 84 6.07 1.05 6.72
N GLN A 85 6.04 2.31 7.16
CA GLN A 85 6.44 2.67 8.51
C GLN A 85 5.57 1.99 9.57
N LYS A 86 4.27 1.92 9.31
CA LYS A 86 3.35 1.24 10.21
C LYS A 86 3.64 -0.25 10.27
N ILE A 87 3.91 -0.87 9.13
CA ILE A 87 4.29 -2.27 9.06
C ILE A 87 5.59 -2.51 9.82
N ASN A 88 6.59 -1.65 9.61
CA ASN A 88 7.88 -1.77 10.30
C ASN A 88 7.71 -1.73 11.81
N ALA A 89 6.90 -0.80 12.31
CA ALA A 89 6.64 -0.69 13.74
C ALA A 89 5.98 -1.96 14.30
N ALA A 90 5.02 -2.51 13.57
CA ALA A 90 4.33 -3.72 13.97
C ALA A 90 5.28 -4.93 14.00
N MET A 91 6.21 -5.01 13.04
CA MET A 91 7.18 -6.09 13.01
C MET A 91 8.14 -6.01 14.19
N VAL A 92 8.60 -4.80 14.51
CA VAL A 92 9.46 -4.59 15.68
C VAL A 92 8.72 -4.96 16.97
N ALA A 93 7.46 -4.64 17.06
CA ALA A 93 6.63 -4.96 18.22
C ALA A 93 6.27 -6.45 18.32
N GLY A 94 6.58 -7.24 17.30
CA GLY A 94 6.26 -8.67 17.31
C GLY A 94 4.80 -8.98 17.07
N GLU A 95 4.07 -8.08 16.44
CA GLU A 95 2.64 -8.30 16.15
C GLU A 95 2.43 -9.35 15.08
N PHE A 96 3.37 -9.47 14.16
CA PHE A 96 3.30 -10.44 13.07
C PHE A 96 4.64 -11.15 12.92
N ASP A 97 4.60 -12.34 12.34
CA ASP A 97 5.79 -13.13 12.09
C ASP A 97 6.27 -12.97 10.64
N ARG A 98 5.35 -12.72 9.72
CA ARG A 98 5.70 -12.55 8.31
C ARG A 98 4.62 -11.74 7.58
N LEU A 99 4.94 -11.36 6.35
CA LEU A 99 4.10 -10.50 5.52
C LEU A 99 3.77 -11.14 4.19
N VAL A 100 2.58 -10.83 3.68
CA VAL A 100 2.23 -11.05 2.27
C VAL A 100 1.80 -9.69 1.73
N LEU A 101 2.38 -9.28 0.61
CA LEU A 101 2.07 -7.99 0.00
C LEU A 101 1.28 -8.19 -1.28
N ILE A 102 0.14 -7.55 -1.38
CA ILE A 102 -0.70 -7.57 -2.57
C ILE A 102 -0.89 -6.14 -3.04
N ALA A 103 -0.29 -5.79 -4.15
CA ALA A 103 -0.37 -4.42 -4.67
C ALA A 103 0.02 -4.40 -6.14
N ALA A 104 -0.42 -3.35 -6.84
CA ALA A 104 0.02 -3.11 -8.20
C ALA A 104 1.54 -2.88 -8.23
N PRO A 105 2.20 -3.13 -9.37
CA PRO A 105 3.67 -3.09 -9.43
C PRO A 105 4.31 -1.82 -8.88
N ALA A 106 3.75 -0.65 -9.21
CA ALA A 106 4.31 0.62 -8.73
C ALA A 106 4.23 0.73 -7.21
N THR A 107 3.11 0.32 -6.62
CA THR A 107 2.93 0.35 -5.17
C THR A 107 3.82 -0.67 -4.47
N LEU A 108 3.99 -1.86 -5.04
CA LEU A 108 4.94 -2.83 -4.50
C LEU A 108 6.35 -2.25 -4.46
N GLY A 109 6.77 -1.58 -5.53
CA GLY A 109 8.08 -0.93 -5.58
C GLY A 109 8.23 0.13 -4.50
N ASP A 110 7.20 0.95 -4.33
CA ASP A 110 7.23 2.00 -3.31
C ASP A 110 7.28 1.42 -1.89
N LEU A 111 6.51 0.37 -1.64
CA LEU A 111 6.54 -0.29 -0.32
C LEU A 111 7.92 -0.88 -0.04
N ARG A 112 8.51 -1.57 -1.00
CA ARG A 112 9.83 -2.17 -0.83
C ARG A 112 10.90 -1.15 -0.49
N LYS A 113 10.81 0.05 -1.03
CA LYS A 113 11.76 1.13 -0.75
C LYS A 113 11.78 1.53 0.72
N HIS A 114 10.64 1.44 1.39
CA HIS A 114 10.47 1.99 2.73
C HIS A 114 10.32 0.93 3.81
N LEU A 115 10.22 -0.34 3.42
CA LEU A 115 10.22 -1.43 4.40
C LEU A 115 11.62 -1.61 4.96
N SER A 116 11.70 -1.84 6.27
CA SER A 116 12.97 -2.11 6.93
C SER A 116 13.53 -3.45 6.49
N LYS A 117 14.80 -3.70 6.82
CA LYS A 117 15.40 -5.00 6.51
C LYS A 117 14.63 -6.12 7.21
N GLN A 118 14.24 -5.92 8.47
CA GLN A 118 13.46 -6.92 9.19
C GLN A 118 12.15 -7.25 8.47
N SER A 119 11.42 -6.22 8.05
CA SER A 119 10.16 -6.42 7.34
C SER A 119 10.40 -7.11 5.99
N SER A 120 11.39 -6.65 5.24
CA SER A 120 11.70 -7.21 3.92
C SER A 120 12.12 -8.67 4.01
N ASP A 121 12.91 -9.02 5.01
CA ASP A 121 13.37 -10.40 5.20
C ASP A 121 12.22 -11.35 5.56
N ASN A 122 11.12 -10.82 6.02
CA ASN A 122 9.96 -11.62 6.43
C ASN A 122 8.80 -11.55 5.44
N ILE A 123 9.03 -11.07 4.23
CA ILE A 123 8.03 -11.15 3.16
C ILE A 123 7.96 -12.61 2.70
N HIS A 124 6.81 -13.22 2.94
CA HIS A 124 6.58 -14.61 2.56
C HIS A 124 6.16 -14.74 1.09
N GLY A 125 5.47 -13.74 0.58
CA GLY A 125 5.03 -13.75 -0.81
C GLY A 125 4.52 -12.39 -1.25
N GLU A 126 4.46 -12.21 -2.56
CA GLU A 126 3.95 -10.98 -3.18
C GLU A 126 3.02 -11.35 -4.32
N ILE A 127 1.95 -10.60 -4.45
CA ILE A 127 1.00 -10.73 -5.55
C ILE A 127 0.90 -9.36 -6.21
N SER A 128 1.27 -9.30 -7.48
CA SER A 128 1.31 -8.04 -8.23
C SER A 128 -0.05 -7.78 -8.89
N LYS A 129 -1.05 -7.51 -8.06
CA LYS A 129 -2.41 -7.22 -8.50
C LYS A 129 -3.04 -6.16 -7.59
N ASP A 130 -3.90 -5.34 -8.17
CA ASP A 130 -4.71 -4.41 -7.39
C ASP A 130 -6.00 -5.11 -6.96
N LEU A 131 -6.05 -5.48 -5.69
CA LEU A 131 -7.22 -6.14 -5.10
C LEU A 131 -7.90 -5.26 -4.06
N THR A 132 -7.67 -3.95 -4.09
CA THR A 132 -8.24 -3.04 -3.09
C THR A 132 -9.76 -2.98 -3.13
N GLN A 133 -10.37 -3.29 -4.27
CA GLN A 133 -11.82 -3.32 -4.42
C GLN A 133 -12.37 -4.75 -4.38
N ALA A 134 -11.51 -5.74 -4.18
CA ALA A 134 -11.94 -7.14 -4.17
C ALA A 134 -12.65 -7.48 -2.87
N SER A 135 -13.51 -8.49 -2.92
CA SER A 135 -14.17 -9.00 -1.72
C SER A 135 -13.18 -9.81 -0.88
N ASP A 136 -13.50 -10.01 0.38
CA ASP A 136 -12.68 -10.82 1.27
C ASP A 136 -12.49 -12.24 0.71
N LYS A 137 -13.53 -12.78 0.08
CA LYS A 137 -13.47 -14.10 -0.54
C LYS A 137 -12.47 -14.15 -1.70
N GLU A 138 -12.46 -13.10 -2.53
CA GLU A 138 -11.51 -13.01 -3.65
C GLU A 138 -10.08 -12.88 -3.14
N ILE A 139 -9.89 -12.06 -2.11
CA ILE A 139 -8.58 -11.88 -1.48
C ILE A 139 -8.10 -13.21 -0.91
N LEU A 140 -8.96 -13.92 -0.17
CA LEU A 140 -8.63 -15.22 0.39
C LEU A 140 -8.20 -16.20 -0.70
N GLY A 141 -8.92 -16.23 -1.83
CA GLY A 141 -8.58 -17.09 -2.94
C GLY A 141 -7.21 -16.79 -3.54
N GLN A 142 -6.88 -15.50 -3.68
CA GLN A 142 -5.59 -15.08 -4.21
C GLN A 142 -4.45 -15.39 -3.23
N VAL A 143 -4.68 -15.14 -1.95
CA VAL A 143 -3.68 -15.40 -0.92
C VAL A 143 -3.34 -16.91 -0.87
N GLY A 144 -4.32 -17.75 -1.15
CA GLY A 144 -4.11 -19.20 -1.18
C GLY A 144 -3.05 -19.65 -2.17
N SER A 145 -2.68 -18.81 -3.14
CA SER A 145 -1.61 -19.15 -4.09
C SER A 145 -0.21 -19.01 -3.49
N VAL A 146 -0.06 -18.30 -2.39
CA VAL A 146 1.25 -18.05 -1.76
C VAL A 146 1.30 -18.49 -0.30
N LEU A 147 0.18 -18.77 0.30
CA LEU A 147 0.07 -19.06 1.73
C LEU A 147 -1.06 -20.06 1.99
N ALA A 148 -0.80 -21.01 2.86
CA ALA A 148 -1.86 -21.91 3.31
C ALA A 148 -2.76 -21.16 4.28
N VAL A 149 -3.97 -20.86 3.88
CA VAL A 149 -4.96 -20.14 4.67
C VAL A 149 -6.13 -21.02 5.05
#